data_1fbdd5652505b81fb98857e9a7150b69
#
_entry.id   1fbdd5652505b81fb98857e9a7150b69
#
_cell.length_a   1.000
_cell.length_b   1.000
_cell.length_c   1.000
_cell.angle_alpha   90.00
_cell.angle_beta   90.00
_cell.angle_gamma   90.00
#
_symmetry.space_group_name_H-M   'P 1'
#
loop_
_entity.id
_entity.type
_entity.pdbx_description
1 polymer ?
#
loop_
_entity_poly.entity_id
_entity_poly.type
_entity_poly.pdbx_seq_one_letter_code
_entity_poly.pdbx_strand_id
1 'polypeptide(L)'
;MNTKNSKFIKKIFNKVSYKYDFFNNLFSIGLHNLWKKKLINLLQPINGEDWADLCCGTGDMTFLLNKVVSPKGSVVGIDISDQLLKIARKKVNNFNDEFIRWQKKDIFELDNTVKGFDGVCLSYGLRNLKNVEDGINKVFFLLKENGRAGILDFNHPKEKSAAAIFQKIYLRFIVVPISGLFHLRKEYEYIENSIKDFPNGETLIQISEKIGFKDARYITLFGGQMGILLLKK
;
A
#
# COMPACT_ATOMS: atom_id res chain seq x y z
N MET A 1 21.94 1.28 10.83
CA MET A 1 20.69 1.39 11.62
C MET A 1 19.59 0.70 10.85
N ASN A 2 18.83 -0.18 11.48
CA ASN A 2 17.71 -0.89 10.81
C ASN A 2 16.53 0.09 10.59
N THR A 3 16.54 0.75 9.44
CA THR A 3 15.61 1.84 9.08
C THR A 3 14.16 1.37 8.84
N LYS A 4 13.93 0.04 8.80
CA LYS A 4 12.59 -0.55 8.59
C LYS A 4 11.97 -1.15 9.87
N ASN A 5 12.35 -0.64 11.06
CA ASN A 5 11.70 -1.05 12.32
C ASN A 5 10.29 -0.42 12.40
N SER A 6 9.28 -1.22 12.74
CA SER A 6 7.88 -0.80 12.88
C SER A 6 7.69 0.46 13.73
N LYS A 7 8.46 0.62 14.82
CA LYS A 7 8.44 1.83 15.67
C LYS A 7 8.90 3.08 14.90
N PHE A 8 9.95 2.95 14.08
CA PHE A 8 10.46 4.05 13.27
C PHE A 8 9.48 4.42 12.16
N ILE A 9 8.94 3.44 11.45
CA ILE A 9 7.92 3.64 10.42
C ILE A 9 6.68 4.33 10.99
N LYS A 10 6.17 3.85 12.14
CA LYS A 10 5.06 4.49 12.85
C LYS A 10 5.34 5.95 13.19
N LYS A 11 6.57 6.28 13.64
CA LYS A 11 6.95 7.67 13.95
C LYS A 11 6.92 8.56 12.71
N ILE A 12 7.44 8.08 11.57
CA ILE A 12 7.40 8.80 10.29
C ILE A 12 5.95 9.09 9.91
N PHE A 13 5.10 8.07 9.81
CA PHE A 13 3.72 8.23 9.37
C PHE A 13 2.86 9.04 10.34
N ASN A 14 3.08 8.94 11.63
CA ASN A 14 2.43 9.83 12.60
C ASN A 14 2.81 11.30 12.37
N LYS A 15 4.07 11.59 12.03
CA LYS A 15 4.54 12.97 11.81
C LYS A 15 3.97 13.57 10.53
N VAL A 16 3.86 12.79 9.45
CA VAL A 16 3.33 13.27 8.16
C VAL A 16 1.79 13.22 8.10
N SER A 17 1.11 12.57 9.06
CA SER A 17 -0.33 12.26 8.99
C SER A 17 -1.21 13.47 8.71
N TYR A 18 -0.93 14.64 9.34
CA TYR A 18 -1.76 15.85 9.22
C TYR A 18 -1.80 16.46 7.80
N LYS A 19 -0.82 16.12 6.94
CA LYS A 19 -0.75 16.55 5.54
C LYS A 19 -0.59 15.38 4.56
N TYR A 20 -0.81 14.15 5.03
CA TYR A 20 -0.55 12.95 4.25
C TYR A 20 -1.27 12.95 2.91
N ASP A 21 -2.58 13.20 2.91
CA ASP A 21 -3.37 13.23 1.68
C ASP A 21 -3.00 14.41 0.78
N PHE A 22 -2.70 15.57 1.38
CA PHE A 22 -2.24 16.74 0.63
C PHE A 22 -0.95 16.45 -0.13
N PHE A 23 0.05 15.87 0.52
CA PHE A 23 1.32 15.55 -0.13
C PHE A 23 1.18 14.41 -1.15
N ASN A 24 0.36 13.41 -0.87
CA ASN A 24 0.09 12.36 -1.86
C ASN A 24 -0.53 12.96 -3.13
N ASN A 25 -1.50 13.87 -3.00
CA ASN A 25 -2.07 14.58 -4.13
C ASN A 25 -1.04 15.46 -4.84
N LEU A 26 -0.28 16.27 -4.10
CA LEU A 26 0.70 17.20 -4.64
C LEU A 26 1.79 16.46 -5.42
N PHE A 27 2.44 15.48 -4.79
CA PHE A 27 3.57 14.77 -5.40
C PHE A 27 3.19 13.72 -6.44
N SER A 28 1.95 13.27 -6.50
CA SER A 28 1.49 12.43 -7.59
C SER A 28 0.68 13.19 -8.64
N ILE A 29 0.47 14.50 -8.45
CA ILE A 29 -0.43 15.32 -9.27
C ILE A 29 -1.81 14.63 -9.38
N GLY A 30 -2.28 14.02 -8.26
CA GLY A 30 -3.53 13.26 -8.20
C GLY A 30 -3.52 11.87 -8.84
N LEU A 31 -2.44 11.47 -9.52
CA LEU A 31 -2.34 10.18 -10.22
C LEU A 31 -2.47 8.97 -9.30
N HIS A 32 -2.10 9.11 -8.02
CA HIS A 32 -2.25 8.02 -7.05
C HIS A 32 -3.69 7.51 -6.95
N ASN A 33 -4.69 8.39 -7.12
CA ASN A 33 -6.11 8.00 -7.14
C ASN A 33 -6.46 7.15 -8.38
N LEU A 34 -5.88 7.48 -9.54
CA LEU A 34 -6.06 6.71 -10.77
C LEU A 34 -5.42 5.32 -10.65
N TRP A 35 -4.24 5.24 -10.04
CA TRP A 35 -3.56 3.95 -9.82
C TRP A 35 -4.31 3.06 -8.82
N LYS A 36 -4.87 3.64 -7.75
CA LYS A 36 -5.74 2.91 -6.81
C LYS A 36 -7.00 2.39 -7.49
N LYS A 37 -7.69 3.22 -8.29
CA LYS A 37 -8.84 2.78 -9.09
C LYS A 37 -8.47 1.68 -10.08
N LYS A 38 -7.31 1.78 -10.74
CA LYS A 38 -6.81 0.74 -11.63
C LYS A 38 -6.57 -0.58 -10.90
N LEU A 39 -6.02 -0.53 -9.68
CA LEU A 39 -5.85 -1.71 -8.84
C LEU A 39 -7.20 -2.37 -8.53
N ILE A 40 -8.22 -1.61 -8.11
CA ILE A 40 -9.58 -2.14 -7.88
C ILE A 40 -10.15 -2.80 -9.14
N ASN A 41 -10.02 -2.13 -10.29
CA ASN A 41 -10.51 -2.69 -11.56
C ASN A 41 -9.82 -4.00 -11.96
N LEU A 42 -8.54 -4.16 -11.64
CA LEU A 42 -7.80 -5.40 -11.89
C LEU A 42 -8.15 -6.51 -10.92
N LEU A 43 -8.47 -6.18 -9.68
CA LEU A 43 -8.86 -7.11 -8.64
C LEU A 43 -10.32 -7.56 -8.76
N GLN A 44 -11.17 -6.76 -9.38
CA GLN A 44 -12.59 -7.05 -9.60
C GLN A 44 -13.30 -7.54 -8.31
N PRO A 45 -13.27 -6.76 -7.20
CA PRO A 45 -14.06 -7.11 -6.03
C PRO A 45 -15.55 -7.15 -6.37
N ILE A 46 -16.29 -8.03 -5.70
CA ILE A 46 -17.74 -8.17 -5.90
C ILE A 46 -18.49 -7.98 -4.58
N ASN A 47 -19.78 -7.64 -4.68
CA ASN A 47 -20.65 -7.48 -3.53
C ASN A 47 -20.74 -8.80 -2.74
N GLY A 48 -20.53 -8.73 -1.44
CA GLY A 48 -20.55 -9.88 -0.54
C GLY A 48 -19.18 -10.45 -0.18
N GLU A 49 -18.10 -9.94 -0.77
CA GLU A 49 -16.74 -10.36 -0.41
C GLU A 49 -16.22 -9.62 0.84
N ASP A 50 -15.40 -10.32 1.61
CA ASP A 50 -14.66 -9.76 2.74
C ASP A 50 -13.21 -9.43 2.34
N TRP A 51 -12.80 -8.18 2.53
CA TRP A 51 -11.50 -7.67 2.13
C TRP A 51 -10.69 -7.13 3.29
N ALA A 52 -9.36 -7.27 3.21
CA ALA A 52 -8.42 -6.56 4.08
C ALA A 52 -7.65 -5.52 3.27
N ASP A 53 -7.54 -4.30 3.81
CA ASP A 53 -6.67 -3.24 3.33
C ASP A 53 -5.51 -3.09 4.33
N LEU A 54 -4.35 -3.62 3.99
CA LEU A 54 -3.16 -3.63 4.85
C LEU A 54 -2.38 -2.34 4.65
N CYS A 55 -1.88 -1.76 5.75
CA CYS A 55 -1.25 -0.44 5.74
C CYS A 55 -2.19 0.62 5.14
N CYS A 56 -3.45 0.60 5.56
CA CYS A 56 -4.55 1.35 4.94
C CYS A 56 -4.41 2.87 5.04
N GLY A 57 -3.56 3.38 5.93
CA GLY A 57 -3.32 4.81 6.11
C GLY A 57 -4.60 5.57 6.45
N THR A 58 -4.95 6.54 5.61
CA THR A 58 -6.17 7.37 5.74
C THR A 58 -7.41 6.74 5.08
N GLY A 59 -7.31 5.47 4.66
CA GLY A 59 -8.45 4.65 4.25
C GLY A 59 -8.89 4.75 2.80
N ASP A 60 -8.11 5.38 1.91
CA ASP A 60 -8.55 5.60 0.53
C ASP A 60 -8.89 4.30 -0.21
N MET A 61 -8.06 3.23 -0.07
CA MET A 61 -8.36 1.93 -0.66
C MET A 61 -9.52 1.24 0.05
N THR A 62 -9.58 1.34 1.39
CA THR A 62 -10.67 0.81 2.19
C THR A 62 -12.03 1.35 1.71
N PHE A 63 -12.13 2.67 1.46
CA PHE A 63 -13.37 3.26 0.94
C PHE A 63 -13.70 2.83 -0.49
N LEU A 64 -12.68 2.68 -1.35
CA LEU A 64 -12.89 2.19 -2.72
C LEU A 64 -13.41 0.74 -2.73
N LEU A 65 -12.84 -0.13 -1.89
CA LEU A 65 -13.31 -1.50 -1.71
C LEU A 65 -14.73 -1.54 -1.17
N ASN A 66 -15.00 -0.78 -0.09
CA ASN A 66 -16.31 -0.76 0.56
C ASN A 66 -17.45 -0.38 -0.39
N LYS A 67 -17.21 0.57 -1.30
CA LYS A 67 -18.19 0.95 -2.33
C LYS A 67 -18.63 -0.20 -3.24
N VAL A 68 -17.80 -1.23 -3.39
CA VAL A 68 -18.07 -2.36 -4.28
C VAL A 68 -18.63 -3.55 -3.51
N VAL A 69 -18.04 -3.85 -2.34
CA VAL A 69 -18.39 -5.08 -1.60
C VAL A 69 -19.63 -4.96 -0.73
N SER A 70 -20.00 -3.73 -0.32
CA SER A 70 -21.18 -3.47 0.50
C SER A 70 -22.49 -3.63 -0.30
N PRO A 71 -23.64 -3.90 0.38
CA PRO A 71 -23.82 -4.08 1.82
C PRO A 71 -23.64 -5.52 2.31
N LYS A 72 -23.30 -6.48 1.46
CA LYS A 72 -23.24 -7.93 1.84
C LYS A 72 -21.85 -8.38 2.28
N GLY A 73 -20.80 -7.63 1.90
CA GLY A 73 -19.42 -7.87 2.29
C GLY A 73 -18.89 -6.82 3.24
N SER A 74 -17.65 -6.98 3.67
CA SER A 74 -17.00 -6.06 4.62
C SER A 74 -15.55 -5.76 4.27
N VAL A 75 -15.03 -4.63 4.79
CA VAL A 75 -13.62 -4.27 4.65
C VAL A 75 -12.99 -4.02 6.00
N VAL A 76 -11.82 -4.62 6.24
CA VAL A 76 -11.00 -4.34 7.42
C VAL A 76 -9.79 -3.51 7.01
N GLY A 77 -9.75 -2.24 7.42
CA GLY A 77 -8.60 -1.36 7.27
C GLY A 77 -7.64 -1.51 8.45
N ILE A 78 -6.39 -1.87 8.17
CA ILE A 78 -5.38 -2.17 9.19
C ILE A 78 -4.18 -1.26 9.01
N ASP A 79 -3.81 -0.53 10.06
CA ASP A 79 -2.61 0.31 10.05
C ASP A 79 -1.96 0.37 11.45
N ILE A 80 -0.65 0.55 11.49
CA ILE A 80 0.09 0.72 12.73
C ILE A 80 -0.04 2.13 13.32
N SER A 81 -0.36 3.12 12.48
CA SER A 81 -0.49 4.52 12.84
C SER A 81 -1.90 4.86 13.32
N ASP A 82 -2.05 5.08 14.62
CA ASP A 82 -3.30 5.57 15.19
C ASP A 82 -3.73 6.94 14.63
N GLN A 83 -2.77 7.79 14.27
CA GLN A 83 -3.05 9.12 13.72
C GLN A 83 -3.69 9.03 12.33
N LEU A 84 -3.18 8.15 11.46
CA LEU A 84 -3.78 7.91 10.15
C LEU A 84 -5.18 7.30 10.28
N LEU A 85 -5.35 6.32 11.16
CA LEU A 85 -6.66 5.72 11.43
C LEU A 85 -7.68 6.72 12.00
N LYS A 86 -7.24 7.69 12.81
CA LYS A 86 -8.13 8.79 13.28
C LYS A 86 -8.62 9.63 12.11
N ILE A 87 -7.77 9.89 11.12
CA ILE A 87 -8.17 10.61 9.90
C ILE A 87 -9.13 9.76 9.07
N ALA A 88 -8.83 8.47 8.90
CA ALA A 88 -9.72 7.53 8.19
C ALA A 88 -11.12 7.51 8.81
N ARG A 89 -11.22 7.35 10.14
CA ARG A 89 -12.50 7.37 10.86
C ARG A 89 -13.27 8.68 10.70
N LYS A 90 -12.57 9.83 10.63
CA LYS A 90 -13.22 11.13 10.39
C LYS A 90 -13.78 11.27 8.98
N LYS A 91 -13.16 10.63 7.98
CA LYS A 91 -13.65 10.62 6.59
C LYS A 91 -14.95 9.82 6.43
N VAL A 92 -15.22 8.91 7.33
CA VAL A 92 -16.36 8.00 7.35
C VAL A 92 -17.71 8.71 7.33
N ASN A 93 -17.87 9.85 8.01
CA ASN A 93 -19.13 10.59 8.08
C ASN A 93 -19.76 10.93 6.71
N ASN A 94 -19.05 10.67 5.61
CA ASN A 94 -19.51 10.86 4.23
C ASN A 94 -19.80 9.54 3.49
N PHE A 95 -19.69 8.38 4.14
CA PHE A 95 -19.83 7.06 3.51
C PHE A 95 -20.61 6.12 4.44
N ASN A 96 -21.35 5.17 3.88
CA ASN A 96 -21.92 4.04 4.63
C ASN A 96 -20.77 3.19 5.19
N ASP A 97 -20.46 3.37 6.46
CA ASP A 97 -19.28 2.80 7.11
C ASP A 97 -19.56 1.57 7.97
N GLU A 98 -20.82 1.18 8.10
CA GLU A 98 -21.23 0.01 8.89
C GLU A 98 -20.48 -1.28 8.51
N PHE A 99 -19.99 -1.32 7.26
CA PHE A 99 -19.25 -2.47 6.70
C PHE A 99 -17.72 -2.28 6.74
N ILE A 100 -17.23 -1.19 7.36
CA ILE A 100 -15.79 -0.94 7.54
C ILE A 100 -15.40 -1.15 9.00
N ARG A 101 -14.35 -1.96 9.22
CA ARG A 101 -13.71 -2.12 10.53
C ARG A 101 -12.29 -1.56 10.48
N TRP A 102 -11.92 -0.74 11.45
CA TRP A 102 -10.59 -0.17 11.56
C TRP A 102 -9.82 -0.83 12.69
N GLN A 103 -8.64 -1.41 12.38
CA GLN A 103 -7.77 -2.06 13.34
C GLN A 103 -6.41 -1.37 13.40
N LYS A 104 -6.03 -0.94 14.62
CA LYS A 104 -4.67 -0.47 14.89
C LYS A 104 -3.81 -1.67 15.25
N LYS A 105 -3.05 -2.18 14.28
CA LYS A 105 -2.21 -3.37 14.49
C LYS A 105 -1.04 -3.36 13.49
N ASP A 106 0.11 -3.92 13.90
CA ASP A 106 1.13 -4.31 12.95
C ASP A 106 0.62 -5.53 12.16
N ILE A 107 0.83 -5.55 10.85
CA ILE A 107 0.34 -6.66 10.02
C ILE A 107 0.94 -8.01 10.45
N PHE A 108 2.16 -8.01 11.00
CA PHE A 108 2.81 -9.22 11.51
C PHE A 108 2.23 -9.74 12.83
N GLU A 109 1.49 -8.88 13.55
CA GLU A 109 0.76 -9.26 14.77
C GLU A 109 -0.66 -9.77 14.50
N LEU A 110 -1.10 -9.77 13.22
CA LEU A 110 -2.40 -10.32 12.87
C LEU A 110 -2.39 -11.84 13.11
N ASP A 111 -3.42 -12.30 13.81
CA ASP A 111 -3.58 -13.72 14.08
C ASP A 111 -3.89 -14.48 12.77
N ASN A 112 -3.22 -15.59 12.56
CA ASN A 112 -3.45 -16.46 11.41
C ASN A 112 -4.77 -17.26 11.53
N THR A 113 -5.44 -17.20 12.70
CA THR A 113 -6.77 -17.81 12.94
C THR A 113 -7.92 -16.92 12.48
N VAL A 114 -7.65 -15.69 12.02
CA VAL A 114 -8.68 -14.80 11.44
C VAL A 114 -9.26 -15.52 10.21
N LYS A 115 -10.58 -15.59 10.12
CA LYS A 115 -11.28 -16.09 8.90
C LYS A 115 -10.67 -15.41 7.69
N GLY A 116 -10.17 -16.19 6.74
CA GLY A 116 -9.51 -15.68 5.56
C GLY A 116 -10.38 -14.68 4.78
N PHE A 117 -9.72 -13.78 4.06
CA PHE A 117 -10.36 -12.79 3.22
C PHE A 117 -10.48 -13.29 1.77
N ASP A 118 -11.53 -12.88 1.07
CA ASP A 118 -11.68 -13.11 -0.37
C ASP A 118 -10.65 -12.31 -1.15
N GLY A 119 -10.27 -11.14 -0.61
CA GLY A 119 -9.21 -10.33 -1.18
C GLY A 119 -8.41 -9.53 -0.17
N VAL A 120 -7.17 -9.22 -0.54
CA VAL A 120 -6.24 -8.38 0.23
C VAL A 120 -5.66 -7.30 -0.66
N CYS A 121 -5.72 -6.04 -0.18
CA CYS A 121 -5.02 -4.92 -0.79
C CYS A 121 -3.89 -4.42 0.11
N LEU A 122 -2.81 -3.93 -0.52
CA LEU A 122 -1.73 -3.23 0.14
C LEU A 122 -1.21 -2.13 -0.78
N SER A 123 -1.44 -0.86 -0.43
CA SER A 123 -1.02 0.27 -1.26
C SER A 123 0.03 1.13 -0.55
N TYR A 124 1.20 1.27 -1.18
CA TYR A 124 2.35 2.07 -0.68
C TYR A 124 2.93 1.61 0.66
N GLY A 125 2.63 0.38 1.07
CA GLY A 125 3.03 -0.18 2.35
C GLY A 125 4.15 -1.21 2.29
N LEU A 126 4.23 -2.03 1.21
CA LEU A 126 5.12 -3.18 1.15
C LEU A 126 6.60 -2.79 1.29
N ARG A 127 7.04 -1.71 0.64
CA ARG A 127 8.43 -1.23 0.72
C ARG A 127 8.84 -0.80 2.13
N ASN A 128 7.87 -0.45 2.99
CA ASN A 128 8.10 0.01 4.35
C ASN A 128 8.16 -1.14 5.37
N LEU A 129 7.81 -2.34 4.97
CA LEU A 129 7.89 -3.51 5.83
C LEU A 129 9.34 -3.91 6.08
N LYS A 130 9.60 -4.49 7.26
CA LYS A 130 10.93 -4.96 7.65
C LYS A 130 11.50 -5.97 6.65
N ASN A 131 10.65 -6.86 6.16
CA ASN A 131 10.97 -7.87 5.16
C ASN A 131 9.81 -7.96 4.16
N VAL A 132 10.13 -7.87 2.87
CA VAL A 132 9.15 -7.92 1.77
C VAL A 132 8.59 -9.35 1.62
N GLU A 133 9.43 -10.38 1.71
CA GLU A 133 9.02 -11.78 1.63
C GLU A 133 8.03 -12.12 2.76
N ASP A 134 8.32 -11.73 4.01
CA ASP A 134 7.42 -11.91 5.14
C ASP A 134 6.09 -11.17 4.94
N GLY A 135 6.13 -9.97 4.33
CA GLY A 135 4.93 -9.20 4.00
C GLY A 135 4.04 -9.92 2.97
N ILE A 136 4.63 -10.44 1.89
CA ILE A 136 3.90 -11.20 0.87
C ILE A 136 3.39 -12.52 1.45
N ASN A 137 4.19 -13.18 2.30
CA ASN A 137 3.78 -14.40 2.99
C ASN A 137 2.58 -14.13 3.93
N LYS A 138 2.57 -12.99 4.63
CA LYS A 138 1.40 -12.60 5.44
C LYS A 138 0.16 -12.39 4.59
N VAL A 139 0.28 -11.78 3.41
CA VAL A 139 -0.83 -11.67 2.45
C VAL A 139 -1.36 -13.05 2.06
N PHE A 140 -0.46 -14.01 1.78
CA PHE A 140 -0.85 -15.39 1.44
C PHE A 140 -1.66 -16.07 2.55
N PHE A 141 -1.23 -15.93 3.81
CA PHE A 141 -1.94 -16.53 4.95
C PHE A 141 -3.30 -15.89 5.21
N LEU A 142 -3.46 -14.61 4.97
CA LEU A 142 -4.72 -13.92 5.18
C LEU A 142 -5.78 -14.23 4.11
N LEU A 143 -5.38 -14.75 2.96
CA LEU A 143 -6.30 -15.10 1.89
C LEU A 143 -6.97 -16.45 2.12
N LYS A 144 -8.26 -16.53 1.79
CA LYS A 144 -8.98 -17.79 1.57
C LYS A 144 -8.36 -18.54 0.38
N GLU A 145 -8.65 -19.83 0.26
CA GLU A 145 -8.36 -20.57 -0.98
C GLU A 145 -9.05 -19.90 -2.17
N ASN A 146 -8.34 -19.76 -3.29
CA ASN A 146 -8.74 -19.02 -4.48
C ASN A 146 -8.93 -17.51 -4.25
N GLY A 147 -8.55 -16.97 -3.09
CA GLY A 147 -8.51 -15.54 -2.81
C GLY A 147 -7.45 -14.84 -3.66
N ARG A 148 -7.60 -13.53 -3.80
CA ARG A 148 -6.70 -12.71 -4.62
C ARG A 148 -6.17 -11.50 -3.89
N ALA A 149 -4.97 -11.07 -4.26
CA ALA A 149 -4.40 -9.87 -3.67
C ALA A 149 -3.84 -8.92 -4.72
N GLY A 150 -3.76 -7.64 -4.34
CA GLY A 150 -3.12 -6.64 -5.15
C GLY A 150 -2.28 -5.69 -4.32
N ILE A 151 -1.03 -5.53 -4.75
CA ILE A 151 -0.05 -4.67 -4.09
C ILE A 151 0.37 -3.58 -5.05
N LEU A 152 0.08 -2.32 -4.69
CA LEU A 152 0.49 -1.14 -5.43
C LEU A 152 1.63 -0.46 -4.67
N ASP A 153 2.80 -0.35 -5.29
CA ASP A 153 3.92 0.37 -4.68
C ASP A 153 4.81 1.02 -5.77
N PHE A 154 5.82 1.77 -5.31
CA PHE A 154 6.86 2.26 -6.20
C PHE A 154 7.56 1.10 -6.90
N ASN A 155 8.07 1.38 -8.09
CA ASN A 155 8.84 0.42 -8.88
C ASN A 155 10.24 0.97 -9.14
N HIS A 156 11.15 0.07 -9.46
CA HIS A 156 12.45 0.40 -10.02
C HIS A 156 12.38 0.41 -11.54
N PRO A 157 12.41 1.57 -12.19
CA PRO A 157 12.64 1.62 -13.63
C PRO A 157 14.00 0.98 -13.94
N LYS A 158 14.15 0.40 -15.14
CA LYS A 158 15.44 -0.15 -15.59
C LYS A 158 16.55 0.89 -15.41
N GLU A 159 17.67 0.47 -14.83
CA GLU A 159 18.82 1.34 -14.63
C GLU A 159 19.21 2.09 -15.92
N LYS A 160 19.61 3.36 -15.77
CA LYS A 160 19.97 4.26 -16.89
C LYS A 160 18.83 4.55 -17.89
N SER A 161 17.59 4.09 -17.63
CA SER A 161 16.44 4.52 -18.44
C SER A 161 16.07 5.98 -18.16
N ALA A 162 15.43 6.63 -19.13
CA ALA A 162 14.89 7.98 -18.93
C ALA A 162 13.94 8.05 -17.71
N ALA A 163 13.18 6.98 -17.47
CA ALA A 163 12.30 6.87 -16.32
C ALA A 163 13.07 6.82 -14.99
N ALA A 164 14.20 6.11 -14.89
CA ALA A 164 15.04 6.08 -13.69
C ALA A 164 15.70 7.44 -13.41
N ILE A 165 16.17 8.10 -14.46
CA ILE A 165 16.74 9.45 -14.35
C ILE A 165 15.68 10.43 -13.89
N PHE A 166 14.49 10.40 -14.49
CA PHE A 166 13.37 11.24 -14.10
C PHE A 166 12.97 11.01 -12.63
N GLN A 167 12.82 9.75 -12.19
CA GLN A 167 12.47 9.42 -10.81
C GLN A 167 13.46 10.03 -9.81
N LYS A 168 14.77 9.85 -10.08
CA LYS A 168 15.83 10.39 -9.23
C LYS A 168 15.81 11.92 -9.17
N ILE A 169 15.68 12.59 -10.32
CA ILE A 169 15.60 14.05 -10.40
C ILE A 169 14.35 14.54 -9.67
N TYR A 170 13.20 13.94 -9.95
CA TYR A 170 11.92 14.33 -9.36
C TYR A 170 11.93 14.21 -7.82
N LEU A 171 12.38 13.07 -7.29
CA LEU A 171 12.46 12.87 -5.84
C LEU A 171 13.43 13.85 -5.19
N ARG A 172 14.65 13.97 -5.75
CA ARG A 172 15.73 14.74 -5.14
C ARG A 172 15.56 16.25 -5.25
N PHE A 173 15.06 16.76 -6.37
CA PHE A 173 15.00 18.18 -6.66
C PHE A 173 13.61 18.81 -6.52
N ILE A 174 12.55 18.00 -6.45
CA ILE A 174 11.17 18.47 -6.29
C ILE A 174 10.59 18.01 -4.96
N VAL A 175 10.48 16.71 -4.74
CA VAL A 175 9.77 16.15 -3.59
C VAL A 175 10.46 16.48 -2.27
N VAL A 176 11.77 16.19 -2.16
CA VAL A 176 12.55 16.43 -0.93
C VAL A 176 12.67 17.92 -0.58
N PRO A 177 12.99 18.85 -1.49
CA PRO A 177 13.04 20.27 -1.16
C PRO A 177 11.67 20.83 -0.74
N ILE A 178 10.60 20.53 -1.49
CA ILE A 178 9.25 20.99 -1.15
C ILE A 178 8.83 20.46 0.23
N SER A 179 9.08 19.20 0.52
CA SER A 179 8.79 18.64 1.85
C SER A 179 9.59 19.31 2.96
N GLY A 180 10.78 19.82 2.64
CA GLY A 180 11.63 20.58 3.55
C GLY A 180 10.99 21.88 4.04
N LEU A 181 10.21 22.57 3.21
CA LEU A 181 9.44 23.76 3.58
C LEU A 181 8.40 23.48 4.68
N PHE A 182 8.04 22.23 4.86
CA PHE A 182 7.08 21.76 5.89
C PHE A 182 7.76 20.98 7.02
N HIS A 183 9.09 21.08 7.14
CA HIS A 183 9.90 20.36 8.14
C HIS A 183 9.81 18.82 8.05
N LEU A 184 9.52 18.28 6.84
CA LEU A 184 9.36 16.86 6.56
C LEU A 184 10.45 16.27 5.66
N ARG A 185 11.58 16.98 5.49
CA ARG A 185 12.67 16.58 4.60
C ARG A 185 13.18 15.17 4.87
N LYS A 186 13.43 14.84 6.14
CA LYS A 186 13.96 13.51 6.54
C LYS A 186 12.99 12.38 6.23
N GLU A 187 11.69 12.62 6.37
CA GLU A 187 10.63 11.68 6.09
C GLU A 187 10.53 11.38 4.59
N TYR A 188 10.79 12.38 3.75
CA TYR A 188 10.77 12.22 2.29
C TYR A 188 12.10 11.72 1.71
N GLU A 189 13.25 12.02 2.33
CA GLU A 189 14.53 11.35 2.03
C GLU A 189 14.45 9.85 2.32
N TYR A 190 13.68 9.44 3.34
CA TYR A 190 13.39 8.03 3.61
C TYR A 190 12.70 7.35 2.42
N ILE A 191 11.81 8.04 1.71
CA ILE A 191 11.11 7.46 0.53
C ILE A 191 12.13 7.08 -0.54
N GLU A 192 13.07 7.96 -0.87
CA GLU A 192 14.14 7.67 -1.85
C GLU A 192 14.93 6.41 -1.46
N ASN A 193 15.33 6.32 -0.20
CA ASN A 193 16.08 5.16 0.29
C ASN A 193 15.25 3.88 0.30
N SER A 194 13.96 3.96 0.68
CA SER A 194 13.08 2.79 0.71
C SER A 194 12.80 2.23 -0.69
N ILE A 195 12.82 3.07 -1.73
CA ILE A 195 12.67 2.65 -3.12
C ILE A 195 13.92 1.91 -3.58
N LYS A 196 15.12 2.39 -3.27
CA LYS A 196 16.38 1.76 -3.69
C LYS A 196 16.51 0.30 -3.22
N ASP A 197 16.04 0.03 -2.01
CA ASP A 197 16.12 -1.30 -1.39
C ASP A 197 14.91 -2.18 -1.72
N PHE A 198 13.96 -1.68 -2.50
CA PHE A 198 12.73 -2.41 -2.82
C PHE A 198 12.97 -3.34 -4.02
N PRO A 199 12.53 -4.61 -3.99
CA PRO A 199 12.69 -5.53 -5.10
C PRO A 199 11.98 -5.05 -6.37
N ASN A 200 12.53 -5.36 -7.53
CA ASN A 200 11.86 -5.13 -8.82
C ASN A 200 10.70 -6.12 -9.03
N GLY A 201 9.89 -5.88 -10.06
CA GLY A 201 8.70 -6.68 -10.34
C GLY A 201 8.97 -8.16 -10.59
N GLU A 202 10.07 -8.49 -11.26
CA GLU A 202 10.48 -9.88 -11.51
C GLU A 202 10.82 -10.62 -10.22
N THR A 203 11.60 -9.98 -9.35
CA THR A 203 11.93 -10.53 -8.02
C THR A 203 10.67 -10.71 -7.16
N LEU A 204 9.71 -9.75 -7.22
CA LEU A 204 8.45 -9.87 -6.48
C LEU A 204 7.61 -11.06 -6.98
N ILE A 205 7.57 -11.33 -8.30
CA ILE A 205 6.94 -12.53 -8.85
C ILE A 205 7.60 -13.79 -8.30
N GLN A 206 8.94 -13.91 -8.40
CA GLN A 206 9.69 -15.08 -7.92
C GLN A 206 9.45 -15.34 -6.42
N ILE A 207 9.45 -14.30 -5.59
CA ILE A 207 9.12 -14.42 -4.16
C ILE A 207 7.69 -14.96 -3.98
N SER A 208 6.74 -14.45 -4.75
CA SER A 208 5.34 -14.85 -4.63
C SER A 208 5.11 -16.31 -5.04
N GLU A 209 5.74 -16.75 -6.12
CA GLU A 209 5.70 -18.14 -6.58
C GLU A 209 6.33 -19.09 -5.56
N LYS A 210 7.48 -18.72 -4.99
CA LYS A 210 8.15 -19.48 -3.93
C LYS A 210 7.28 -19.63 -2.67
N ILE A 211 6.47 -18.62 -2.35
CA ILE A 211 5.51 -18.67 -1.22
C ILE A 211 4.35 -19.62 -1.49
N GLY A 212 3.99 -19.84 -2.75
CA GLY A 212 2.94 -20.77 -3.16
C GLY A 212 1.72 -20.13 -3.82
N PHE A 213 1.81 -18.86 -4.27
CA PHE A 213 0.76 -18.28 -5.10
C PHE A 213 0.68 -18.99 -6.45
N LYS A 214 -0.55 -19.34 -6.88
CA LYS A 214 -0.82 -20.05 -8.14
C LYS A 214 -0.61 -19.17 -9.37
N ASP A 215 -0.83 -17.86 -9.22
CA ASP A 215 -0.61 -16.87 -10.27
C ASP A 215 -0.02 -15.60 -9.64
N ALA A 216 1.05 -15.10 -10.24
CA ALA A 216 1.73 -13.87 -9.85
C ALA A 216 2.07 -13.06 -11.09
N ARG A 217 1.51 -11.85 -11.22
CA ARG A 217 1.72 -10.96 -12.36
C ARG A 217 2.09 -9.57 -11.91
N TYR A 218 3.01 -8.94 -12.63
CA TYR A 218 3.43 -7.59 -12.35
C TYR A 218 3.14 -6.63 -13.51
N ILE A 219 2.46 -5.55 -13.22
CA ILE A 219 2.07 -4.53 -14.20
C ILE A 219 2.80 -3.24 -13.85
N THR A 220 3.61 -2.73 -14.77
CA THR A 220 4.26 -1.43 -14.62
C THR A 220 3.33 -0.30 -15.03
N LEU A 221 3.39 0.79 -14.29
CA LEU A 221 2.60 1.99 -14.51
C LEU A 221 3.49 3.21 -14.66
N PHE A 222 2.98 4.21 -15.39
CA PHE A 222 3.62 5.52 -15.52
C PHE A 222 5.11 5.42 -15.89
N GLY A 223 5.40 4.77 -17.02
CA GLY A 223 6.77 4.62 -17.52
C GLY A 223 7.70 3.81 -16.60
N GLY A 224 7.13 2.97 -15.71
CA GLY A 224 7.91 2.16 -14.78
C GLY A 224 8.14 2.79 -13.41
N GLN A 225 7.52 3.93 -13.08
CA GLN A 225 7.64 4.58 -11.77
C GLN A 225 6.89 3.83 -10.66
N MET A 226 5.79 3.21 -11.04
CA MET A 226 4.89 2.49 -10.15
C MET A 226 4.68 1.08 -10.66
N GLY A 227 4.30 0.18 -9.77
CA GLY A 227 3.96 -1.18 -10.11
C GLY A 227 2.78 -1.73 -9.34
N ILE A 228 2.06 -2.65 -9.96
CA ILE A 228 1.01 -3.43 -9.35
C ILE A 228 1.42 -4.91 -9.44
N LEU A 229 1.57 -5.55 -8.29
CA LEU A 229 1.69 -7.01 -8.18
C LEU A 229 0.29 -7.59 -7.93
N LEU A 230 -0.16 -8.45 -8.83
CA LEU A 230 -1.42 -9.20 -8.70
C LEU A 230 -1.10 -10.64 -8.36
N LEU A 231 -1.81 -11.19 -7.35
CA LEU A 231 -1.56 -12.49 -6.77
C LEU A 231 -2.87 -13.29 -6.65
N LYS A 232 -2.80 -14.60 -6.92
CA LYS A 232 -3.90 -15.52 -6.69
C LYS A 232 -3.41 -16.74 -5.90
N LYS A 233 -4.08 -17.03 -4.79
CA LYS A 233 -3.81 -18.19 -3.94
C LYS A 233 -4.47 -19.47 -4.49
#